data_05a595b986c5b834614ad45488825189
#
_entry.id   05a595b986c5b834614ad45488825189
#
_cell.length_a   1.000
_cell.length_b   1.000
_cell.length_c   1.000
_cell.angle_alpha   90.00
_cell.angle_beta   90.00
_cell.angle_gamma   90.00
#
_symmetry.space_group_name_H-M   'P 1'
#
loop_
_entity.id
_entity.type
_entity.pdbx_description
1 polymer ?
#
loop_
_entity_poly.entity_id
_entity_poly.type
_entity_poly.pdbx_seq_one_letter_code
_entity_poly.pdbx_strand_id
1 'polypeptide(L)'
;MTIERDDIVVLIDEKGKRCMVNVDGKTRKIKGFGVINSQEFVGLEYGKKIVLGTKNVWLLRPFSYDRWGSLKRKAQIILPKDAAQIIVNCSIVSGSIVVEGGIGSGSLTTVLSQIVAPDGKIISYEKRRDFIDFAMKNLRNVRVLDYVEIKERDITKGIDEKDVDAVVLDIPDPWNVIEHAWNALKIGGSIACYSPLISQVERTVNELRKLPFIDIRTIETLQREMIVSKHGTRPSFDMLGHTGYLTFARKVLEI
;
A
#
# COMPACT_ATOMS: atom_id res chain seq x y z
N MET A 1 -2.72 15.92 -23.04
CA MET A 1 -3.73 15.01 -22.44
C MET A 1 -4.57 15.82 -21.47
N THR A 2 -5.89 15.88 -21.70
CA THR A 2 -6.87 16.68 -20.97
C THR A 2 -7.44 15.93 -19.79
N ILE A 3 -7.84 16.68 -18.77
CA ILE A 3 -8.54 16.18 -17.59
C ILE A 3 -10.01 16.00 -17.96
N GLU A 4 -10.53 14.81 -17.69
CA GLU A 4 -11.91 14.46 -17.98
C GLU A 4 -12.72 14.36 -16.67
N ARG A 5 -14.05 14.32 -16.83
CA ARG A 5 -14.93 14.03 -15.71
C ARG A 5 -14.60 12.62 -15.18
N ASP A 6 -14.66 12.51 -13.87
CA ASP A 6 -14.29 11.29 -13.14
C ASP A 6 -12.80 10.96 -13.10
N ASP A 7 -11.92 11.81 -13.62
CA ASP A 7 -10.49 11.68 -13.37
C ASP A 7 -10.12 11.92 -11.89
N ILE A 8 -8.90 11.51 -11.54
CA ILE A 8 -8.26 11.93 -10.29
C ILE A 8 -7.10 12.86 -10.64
N VAL A 9 -7.09 14.01 -10.00
CA VAL A 9 -6.04 15.03 -10.16
C VAL A 9 -5.30 15.21 -8.84
N VAL A 10 -4.00 15.34 -8.91
CA VAL A 10 -3.16 15.79 -7.79
C VAL A 10 -2.86 17.27 -7.96
N LEU A 11 -3.19 18.03 -6.96
CA LEU A 11 -2.80 19.44 -6.81
C LEU A 11 -1.47 19.47 -6.06
N ILE A 12 -0.46 20.14 -6.62
CA ILE A 12 0.82 20.37 -5.94
C ILE A 12 1.12 21.86 -5.95
N ASP A 13 1.33 22.47 -4.79
CA ASP A 13 1.72 23.87 -4.68
C ASP A 13 3.26 24.06 -4.73
N GLU A 14 3.73 25.30 -4.82
CA GLU A 14 5.16 25.66 -4.89
C GLU A 14 5.99 25.17 -3.68
N LYS A 15 5.35 24.86 -2.58
CA LYS A 15 5.99 24.32 -1.37
C LYS A 15 5.98 22.80 -1.33
N GLY A 16 5.50 22.13 -2.40
CA GLY A 16 5.37 20.68 -2.49
C GLY A 16 4.18 20.11 -1.71
N LYS A 17 3.29 20.96 -1.16
CA LYS A 17 2.05 20.49 -0.56
C LYS A 17 1.16 19.89 -1.63
N ARG A 18 0.64 18.72 -1.37
CA ARG A 18 -0.17 17.97 -2.32
C ARG A 18 -1.53 17.55 -1.78
N CYS A 19 -2.49 17.43 -2.67
CA CYS A 19 -3.82 16.94 -2.37
C CYS A 19 -4.42 16.25 -3.58
N MET A 20 -5.02 15.08 -3.39
CA MET A 20 -5.80 14.40 -4.42
C MET A 20 -7.23 14.93 -4.46
N VAL A 21 -7.75 15.13 -5.66
CA VAL A 21 -9.12 15.58 -5.93
C VAL A 21 -9.76 14.69 -6.98
N ASN A 22 -10.93 14.14 -6.66
CA ASN A 22 -11.77 13.49 -7.66
C ASN A 22 -12.52 14.57 -8.46
N VAL A 23 -12.46 14.50 -9.79
CA VAL A 23 -13.13 15.42 -10.72
C VAL A 23 -14.60 14.99 -10.92
N ASP A 24 -15.38 15.05 -9.85
CA ASP A 24 -16.79 14.61 -9.80
C ASP A 24 -17.80 15.78 -9.84
N GLY A 25 -17.31 16.98 -10.18
CA GLY A 25 -18.12 18.19 -10.26
C GLY A 25 -18.51 18.82 -8.91
N LYS A 26 -18.04 18.27 -7.79
CA LYS A 26 -18.39 18.76 -6.46
C LYS A 26 -17.45 19.85 -5.98
N THR A 27 -18.01 20.80 -5.25
CA THR A 27 -17.26 21.83 -4.52
C THR A 27 -16.86 21.32 -3.14
N ARG A 28 -15.57 21.47 -2.79
CA ARG A 28 -15.02 21.01 -1.51
C ARG A 28 -14.07 22.04 -0.92
N LYS A 29 -14.11 22.18 0.41
CA LYS A 29 -13.07 22.91 1.13
C LYS A 29 -11.89 21.99 1.41
N ILE A 30 -10.73 22.29 0.83
CA ILE A 30 -9.50 21.50 0.97
C ILE A 30 -8.49 22.28 1.80
N LYS A 31 -8.01 21.66 2.89
CA LYS A 31 -7.06 22.30 3.81
C LYS A 31 -5.79 22.72 3.07
N GLY A 32 -5.58 24.03 3.00
CA GLY A 32 -4.40 24.65 2.39
C GLY A 32 -4.52 24.96 0.89
N PHE A 33 -5.63 24.59 0.25
CA PHE A 33 -5.94 24.94 -1.14
C PHE A 33 -7.22 25.78 -1.28
N GLY A 34 -7.99 25.96 -0.17
CA GLY A 34 -9.22 26.75 -0.20
C GLY A 34 -10.44 25.94 -0.63
N VAL A 35 -11.41 26.63 -1.23
CA VAL A 35 -12.61 26.03 -1.80
C VAL A 35 -12.34 25.74 -3.28
N ILE A 36 -12.56 24.52 -3.69
CA ILE A 36 -12.28 24.02 -5.04
C ILE A 36 -13.56 23.43 -5.61
N ASN A 37 -13.95 23.89 -6.78
CA ASN A 37 -14.94 23.24 -7.61
C ASN A 37 -14.19 22.37 -8.64
N SER A 38 -14.28 21.05 -8.51
CA SER A 38 -13.55 20.12 -9.38
C SER A 38 -14.04 20.15 -10.84
N GLN A 39 -15.22 20.70 -11.12
CA GLN A 39 -15.71 20.91 -12.50
C GLN A 39 -14.82 21.85 -13.31
N GLU A 40 -14.15 22.81 -12.65
CA GLU A 40 -13.26 23.77 -13.30
C GLU A 40 -11.99 23.15 -13.86
N PHE A 41 -11.68 21.89 -13.50
CA PHE A 41 -10.53 21.17 -14.01
C PHE A 41 -10.81 20.45 -15.33
N VAL A 42 -12.08 20.17 -15.63
CA VAL A 42 -12.47 19.47 -16.87
C VAL A 42 -12.07 20.27 -18.09
N GLY A 43 -11.39 19.63 -19.05
CA GLY A 43 -10.87 20.25 -20.27
C GLY A 43 -9.51 20.94 -20.10
N LEU A 44 -8.98 21.09 -18.88
CA LEU A 44 -7.61 21.55 -18.67
C LEU A 44 -6.62 20.43 -18.95
N GLU A 45 -5.39 20.79 -19.31
CA GLU A 45 -4.33 19.82 -19.52
C GLU A 45 -3.64 19.44 -18.21
N TYR A 46 -3.28 18.16 -18.08
CA TYR A 46 -2.34 17.75 -17.05
C TYR A 46 -0.99 18.45 -17.24
N GLY A 47 -0.37 18.87 -16.14
CA GLY A 47 0.84 19.70 -16.13
C GLY A 47 0.55 21.20 -16.08
N LYS A 48 -0.69 21.62 -16.33
CA LYS A 48 -1.08 23.04 -16.30
C LYS A 48 -0.93 23.62 -14.89
N LYS A 49 -0.39 24.84 -14.85
CA LYS A 49 -0.36 25.68 -13.66
C LYS A 49 -1.64 26.51 -13.60
N ILE A 50 -2.31 26.51 -12.47
CA ILE A 50 -3.47 27.36 -12.17
C ILE A 50 -3.21 28.18 -10.91
N VAL A 51 -4.02 29.19 -10.67
CA VAL A 51 -3.98 29.99 -9.44
C VAL A 51 -5.20 29.64 -8.58
N LEU A 52 -4.97 29.16 -7.37
CA LEU A 52 -6.00 28.90 -6.36
C LEU A 52 -5.81 29.87 -5.20
N GLY A 53 -6.67 30.88 -5.12
CA GLY A 53 -6.48 32.00 -4.20
C GLY A 53 -5.19 32.76 -4.52
N THR A 54 -4.20 32.71 -3.63
CA THR A 54 -2.88 33.35 -3.81
C THR A 54 -1.77 32.38 -4.20
N LYS A 55 -2.09 31.11 -4.50
CA LYS A 55 -1.12 30.05 -4.71
C LYS A 55 -1.07 29.60 -6.16
N ASN A 56 0.12 29.41 -6.66
CA ASN A 56 0.34 28.63 -7.88
C ASN A 56 0.25 27.14 -7.55
N VAL A 57 -0.51 26.41 -8.35
CA VAL A 57 -0.79 24.97 -8.18
C VAL A 57 -0.71 24.29 -9.53
N TRP A 58 -0.05 23.15 -9.61
CA TRP A 58 0.00 22.30 -10.79
C TRP A 58 -1.02 21.18 -10.69
N LEU A 59 -1.67 20.89 -11.81
CA LEU A 59 -2.63 19.80 -11.98
C LEU A 59 -1.89 18.59 -12.56
N LEU A 60 -1.70 17.54 -11.76
CA LEU A 60 -0.90 16.39 -12.18
C LEU A 60 -1.70 15.08 -12.09
N ARG A 61 -1.27 14.07 -12.82
CA ARG A 61 -1.74 12.70 -12.62
C ARG A 61 -1.22 12.14 -11.31
N PRO A 62 -2.04 11.38 -10.56
CA PRO A 62 -1.60 10.81 -9.30
C PRO A 62 -0.61 9.67 -9.54
N PHE A 63 0.52 9.72 -8.84
CA PHE A 63 1.42 8.60 -8.66
C PHE A 63 0.93 7.68 -7.54
N SER A 64 1.52 6.48 -7.43
CA SER A 64 1.24 5.56 -6.32
C SER A 64 1.47 6.19 -4.96
N TYR A 65 2.52 7.02 -4.83
CA TYR A 65 2.82 7.78 -3.61
C TYR A 65 1.71 8.79 -3.25
N ASP A 66 1.10 9.45 -4.24
CA ASP A 66 0.00 10.40 -4.00
C ASP A 66 -1.26 9.68 -3.53
N ARG A 67 -1.58 8.54 -4.15
CA ARG A 67 -2.70 7.69 -3.73
C ARG A 67 -2.52 7.23 -2.29
N TRP A 68 -1.36 6.65 -1.99
CA TRP A 68 -1.00 6.22 -0.64
C TRP A 68 -1.05 7.38 0.37
N GLY A 69 -0.49 8.54 0.03
CA GLY A 69 -0.45 9.73 0.88
C GLY A 69 -1.82 10.37 1.14
N SER A 70 -2.81 10.12 0.27
CA SER A 70 -4.17 10.63 0.40
C SER A 70 -5.07 9.80 1.34
N LEU A 71 -4.64 8.59 1.70
CA LEU A 71 -5.42 7.69 2.55
C LEU A 71 -5.62 8.27 3.94
N LYS A 72 -6.81 8.14 4.45
CA LYS A 72 -7.08 8.36 5.88
C LYS A 72 -6.49 7.20 6.68
N ARG A 73 -5.95 7.50 7.86
CA ARG A 73 -5.29 6.51 8.71
C ARG A 73 -6.10 6.26 9.96
N LYS A 74 -6.33 4.99 10.28
CA LYS A 74 -7.01 4.54 11.50
C LYS A 74 -6.06 3.74 12.41
N ALA A 75 -4.99 3.17 11.83
CA ALA A 75 -3.93 2.44 12.51
C ALA A 75 -2.57 2.82 11.91
N GLN A 76 -1.49 2.23 12.44
CA GLN A 76 -0.19 2.27 11.77
C GLN A 76 -0.29 1.61 10.40
N ILE A 77 0.44 2.11 9.43
CA ILE A 77 0.38 1.67 8.05
C ILE A 77 1.77 1.27 7.57
N ILE A 78 1.83 0.28 6.68
CA ILE A 78 3.05 -0.05 5.95
C ILE A 78 3.43 1.14 5.06
N LEU A 79 4.68 1.60 5.21
CA LEU A 79 5.20 2.73 4.45
C LEU A 79 5.62 2.31 3.04
N PRO A 80 5.69 3.24 2.07
CA PRO A 80 6.08 2.94 0.70
C PRO A 80 7.44 2.23 0.56
N LYS A 81 8.42 2.56 1.42
CA LYS A 81 9.72 1.88 1.44
C LYS A 81 9.61 0.39 1.76
N ASP A 82 8.71 0.01 2.68
CA ASP A 82 8.47 -1.37 3.09
C ASP A 82 7.58 -2.09 2.06
N ALA A 83 6.55 -1.43 1.53
CA ALA A 83 5.72 -1.96 0.45
C ALA A 83 6.54 -2.29 -0.80
N ALA A 84 7.51 -1.45 -1.17
CA ALA A 84 8.42 -1.70 -2.28
C ALA A 84 9.26 -2.98 -2.06
N GLN A 85 9.74 -3.20 -0.84
CA GLN A 85 10.45 -4.43 -0.50
C GLN A 85 9.56 -5.66 -0.64
N ILE A 86 8.29 -5.58 -0.20
CA ILE A 86 7.31 -6.68 -0.35
C ILE A 86 7.12 -6.99 -1.83
N ILE A 87 6.87 -5.99 -2.67
CA ILE A 87 6.65 -6.16 -4.11
C ILE A 87 7.82 -6.88 -4.77
N VAL A 88 9.04 -6.38 -4.56
CA VAL A 88 10.25 -6.92 -5.19
C VAL A 88 10.59 -8.32 -4.69
N ASN A 89 10.58 -8.52 -3.36
CA ASN A 89 11.01 -9.78 -2.76
C ASN A 89 9.96 -10.89 -2.91
N CYS A 90 8.69 -10.56 -3.12
CA CYS A 90 7.64 -11.53 -3.43
C CYS A 90 7.36 -11.65 -4.93
N SER A 91 8.11 -10.93 -5.77
CA SER A 91 7.92 -10.94 -7.24
C SER A 91 6.48 -10.65 -7.66
N ILE A 92 5.82 -9.71 -6.97
CA ILE A 92 4.45 -9.30 -7.28
C ILE A 92 4.47 -8.43 -8.53
N VAL A 93 3.75 -8.86 -9.55
CA VAL A 93 3.69 -8.21 -10.87
C VAL A 93 2.23 -8.12 -11.35
N SER A 94 2.02 -7.51 -12.52
CA SER A 94 0.70 -7.51 -13.17
C SER A 94 0.21 -8.95 -13.37
N GLY A 95 -1.04 -9.20 -13.05
CA GLY A 95 -1.67 -10.53 -13.10
C GLY A 95 -1.47 -11.38 -11.84
N SER A 96 -0.65 -10.96 -10.87
CA SER A 96 -0.46 -11.72 -9.63
C SER A 96 -1.74 -11.79 -8.79
N ILE A 97 -1.97 -12.94 -8.17
CA ILE A 97 -3.00 -13.15 -7.15
C ILE A 97 -2.32 -13.15 -5.78
N VAL A 98 -2.68 -12.20 -4.95
CA VAL A 98 -2.06 -11.98 -3.65
C VAL A 98 -3.09 -12.09 -2.53
N VAL A 99 -2.81 -12.91 -1.53
CA VAL A 99 -3.57 -12.93 -0.27
C VAL A 99 -2.92 -11.97 0.72
N GLU A 100 -3.72 -11.07 1.29
CA GLU A 100 -3.31 -10.12 2.32
C GLU A 100 -4.01 -10.46 3.64
N GLY A 101 -3.26 -10.60 4.71
CA GLY A 101 -3.80 -10.74 6.07
C GLY A 101 -3.67 -9.43 6.83
N GLY A 102 -4.82 -8.81 7.16
CA GLY A 102 -4.90 -7.51 7.83
C GLY A 102 -4.94 -6.33 6.84
N ILE A 103 -6.16 -5.92 6.43
CA ILE A 103 -6.33 -4.79 5.51
C ILE A 103 -5.97 -3.44 6.15
N GLY A 104 -6.16 -3.32 7.46
CA GLY A 104 -5.92 -2.08 8.19
C GLY A 104 -6.62 -0.87 7.57
N SER A 105 -5.86 0.13 7.16
CA SER A 105 -6.38 1.32 6.46
C SER A 105 -6.42 1.16 4.93
N GLY A 106 -6.05 0.00 4.38
CA GLY A 106 -5.94 -0.26 2.94
C GLY A 106 -4.66 0.34 2.31
N SER A 107 -3.64 0.56 3.12
CA SER A 107 -2.40 1.22 2.69
C SER A 107 -1.58 0.33 1.76
N LEU A 108 -1.23 -0.86 2.23
CA LEU A 108 -0.52 -1.86 1.42
C LEU A 108 -1.40 -2.31 0.24
N THR A 109 -2.67 -2.61 0.51
CA THR A 109 -3.68 -2.97 -0.50
C THR A 109 -3.71 -1.97 -1.65
N THR A 110 -3.66 -0.65 -1.36
CA THR A 110 -3.63 0.40 -2.39
C THR A 110 -2.43 0.30 -3.30
N VAL A 111 -1.25 0.00 -2.77
CA VAL A 111 -0.01 -0.13 -3.56
C VAL A 111 -0.06 -1.42 -4.37
N LEU A 112 -0.36 -2.54 -3.72
CA LEU A 112 -0.41 -3.85 -4.37
C LEU A 112 -1.43 -3.89 -5.52
N SER A 113 -2.63 -3.31 -5.32
CA SER A 113 -3.68 -3.28 -6.35
C SER A 113 -3.24 -2.58 -7.63
N GLN A 114 -2.41 -1.52 -7.52
CA GLN A 114 -1.87 -0.83 -8.69
C GLN A 114 -0.82 -1.65 -9.44
N ILE A 115 -0.14 -2.54 -8.75
CA ILE A 115 0.89 -3.41 -9.33
C ILE A 115 0.27 -4.62 -10.03
N VAL A 116 -0.73 -5.26 -9.39
CA VAL A 116 -1.36 -6.47 -9.95
C VAL A 116 -2.32 -6.17 -11.10
N ALA A 117 -2.79 -4.93 -11.23
CA ALA A 117 -3.70 -4.50 -12.30
C ALA A 117 -3.06 -4.71 -13.70
N PRO A 118 -3.87 -4.95 -14.78
CA PRO A 118 -5.35 -5.06 -14.75
C PRO A 118 -5.88 -6.45 -14.42
N ASP A 119 -5.07 -7.52 -14.54
CA ASP A 119 -5.52 -8.91 -14.57
C ASP A 119 -5.34 -9.64 -13.23
N GLY A 120 -4.62 -9.04 -12.28
CA GLY A 120 -4.39 -9.60 -10.96
C GLY A 120 -5.40 -9.14 -9.91
N LYS A 121 -5.29 -9.70 -8.71
CA LYS A 121 -6.24 -9.47 -7.62
C LYS A 121 -5.57 -9.53 -6.26
N ILE A 122 -6.06 -8.71 -5.33
CA ILE A 122 -5.75 -8.80 -3.90
C ILE A 122 -6.95 -9.38 -3.18
N ILE A 123 -6.77 -10.47 -2.45
CA ILE A 123 -7.76 -11.05 -1.56
C ILE A 123 -7.35 -10.73 -0.12
N SER A 124 -8.04 -9.77 0.49
CA SER A 124 -7.68 -9.25 1.81
C SER A 124 -8.61 -9.80 2.89
N TYR A 125 -8.02 -10.41 3.90
CA TYR A 125 -8.71 -10.94 5.08
C TYR A 125 -8.65 -9.93 6.22
N GLU A 126 -9.81 -9.57 6.76
CA GLU A 126 -9.92 -8.72 7.95
C GLU A 126 -11.11 -9.19 8.79
N LYS A 127 -10.90 -9.35 10.09
CA LYS A 127 -11.95 -9.79 11.02
C LYS A 127 -12.78 -8.66 11.61
N ARG A 128 -12.32 -7.42 11.51
CA ARG A 128 -12.97 -6.25 12.10
C ARG A 128 -13.75 -5.47 11.05
N ARG A 129 -15.07 -5.53 11.14
CA ARG A 129 -15.98 -4.85 10.23
C ARG A 129 -15.71 -3.35 10.09
N ASP A 130 -15.39 -2.68 11.19
CA ASP A 130 -15.10 -1.24 11.20
C ASP A 130 -13.82 -0.86 10.42
N PHE A 131 -12.84 -1.77 10.31
CA PHE A 131 -11.66 -1.61 9.47
C PHE A 131 -11.98 -1.89 8.00
N ILE A 132 -12.80 -2.90 7.72
CA ILE A 132 -13.29 -3.19 6.36
C ILE A 132 -13.99 -1.96 5.78
N ASP A 133 -14.98 -1.41 6.52
CA ASP A 133 -15.73 -0.23 6.07
C ASP A 133 -14.84 1.00 5.88
N PHE A 134 -13.81 1.13 6.71
CA PHE A 134 -12.85 2.22 6.60
C PHE A 134 -11.92 2.05 5.39
N ALA A 135 -11.35 0.87 5.20
CA ALA A 135 -10.50 0.55 4.06
C ALA A 135 -11.26 0.68 2.73
N MET A 136 -12.50 0.16 2.64
CA MET A 136 -13.34 0.28 1.44
C MET A 136 -13.53 1.75 1.02
N LYS A 137 -13.72 2.67 1.98
CA LYS A 137 -13.83 4.11 1.67
C LYS A 137 -12.53 4.65 1.09
N ASN A 138 -11.38 4.27 1.64
CA ASN A 138 -10.07 4.65 1.13
C ASN A 138 -9.84 4.09 -0.28
N LEU A 139 -10.00 2.78 -0.47
CA LEU A 139 -9.77 2.10 -1.75
C LEU A 139 -10.66 2.64 -2.87
N ARG A 140 -11.93 2.94 -2.55
CA ARG A 140 -12.85 3.59 -3.49
C ARG A 140 -12.40 4.99 -3.87
N ASN A 141 -11.94 5.79 -2.90
CA ASN A 141 -11.46 7.15 -3.15
C ASN A 141 -10.22 7.19 -4.07
N VAL A 142 -9.35 6.19 -3.98
CA VAL A 142 -8.15 6.08 -4.82
C VAL A 142 -8.35 5.17 -6.05
N ARG A 143 -9.57 4.65 -6.24
CA ARG A 143 -10.01 3.84 -7.41
C ARG A 143 -9.17 2.60 -7.67
N VAL A 144 -9.00 1.80 -6.64
CA VAL A 144 -8.34 0.49 -6.74
C VAL A 144 -9.24 -0.64 -6.23
N LEU A 145 -10.47 -0.33 -5.81
CA LEU A 145 -11.38 -1.31 -5.21
C LEU A 145 -11.74 -2.47 -6.15
N ASP A 146 -11.74 -2.23 -7.46
CA ASP A 146 -12.08 -3.23 -8.48
C ASP A 146 -11.07 -4.40 -8.52
N TYR A 147 -9.86 -4.17 -7.99
CA TYR A 147 -8.80 -5.18 -7.89
C TYR A 147 -8.75 -5.85 -6.51
N VAL A 148 -9.74 -5.59 -5.64
CA VAL A 148 -9.71 -6.05 -4.25
C VAL A 148 -10.98 -6.83 -3.90
N GLU A 149 -10.79 -8.03 -3.42
CA GLU A 149 -11.82 -8.79 -2.71
C GLU A 149 -11.54 -8.73 -1.22
N ILE A 150 -12.54 -8.37 -0.41
CA ILE A 150 -12.38 -8.30 1.03
C ILE A 150 -13.22 -9.40 1.66
N LYS A 151 -12.58 -10.28 2.43
CA LYS A 151 -13.21 -11.34 3.22
C LYS A 151 -13.28 -10.93 4.69
N GLU A 152 -14.50 -10.79 5.21
CA GLU A 152 -14.73 -10.57 6.64
C GLU A 152 -14.49 -11.87 7.41
N ARG A 153 -13.22 -12.17 7.67
CA ARG A 153 -12.80 -13.42 8.31
C ARG A 153 -11.44 -13.27 9.00
N ASP A 154 -11.25 -14.01 10.07
CA ASP A 154 -9.95 -14.16 10.70
C ASP A 154 -9.09 -15.14 9.89
N ILE A 155 -7.99 -14.65 9.32
CA ILE A 155 -7.07 -15.43 8.47
C ILE A 155 -6.39 -16.57 9.24
N THR A 156 -6.30 -16.47 10.57
CA THR A 156 -5.77 -17.56 11.42
C THR A 156 -6.67 -18.80 11.42
N LYS A 157 -7.88 -18.71 10.87
CA LYS A 157 -8.82 -19.83 10.72
C LYS A 157 -8.72 -20.52 9.35
N GLY A 158 -7.82 -20.04 8.50
CA GLY A 158 -7.56 -20.61 7.18
C GLY A 158 -7.59 -19.60 6.05
N ILE A 159 -7.00 -20.00 4.94
CA ILE A 159 -7.02 -19.30 3.64
C ILE A 159 -7.75 -20.21 2.67
N ASP A 160 -8.78 -19.67 1.99
CA ASP A 160 -9.63 -20.46 1.08
C ASP A 160 -8.94 -20.65 -0.29
N GLU A 161 -8.12 -19.69 -0.69
CA GLU A 161 -7.45 -19.64 -1.98
C GLU A 161 -6.40 -20.75 -2.10
N LYS A 162 -6.14 -21.13 -3.34
CA LYS A 162 -5.07 -22.06 -3.74
C LYS A 162 -4.29 -21.45 -4.90
N ASP A 163 -3.06 -21.90 -5.03
CA ASP A 163 -2.15 -21.52 -6.12
C ASP A 163 -1.94 -20.00 -6.27
N VAL A 164 -1.95 -19.29 -5.12
CA VAL A 164 -1.68 -17.85 -5.10
C VAL A 164 -0.19 -17.55 -5.24
N ASP A 165 0.15 -16.40 -5.83
CA ASP A 165 1.54 -15.99 -6.08
C ASP A 165 2.24 -15.58 -4.79
N ALA A 166 1.54 -14.87 -3.93
CA ALA A 166 2.09 -14.37 -2.67
C ALA A 166 1.05 -14.34 -1.55
N VAL A 167 1.55 -14.50 -0.31
CA VAL A 167 0.80 -14.24 0.92
C VAL A 167 1.55 -13.15 1.70
N VAL A 168 0.87 -12.06 2.06
CA VAL A 168 1.46 -10.95 2.81
C VAL A 168 0.69 -10.76 4.11
N LEU A 169 1.38 -10.81 5.25
CA LEU A 169 0.78 -10.78 6.58
C LEU A 169 1.20 -9.51 7.34
N ASP A 170 0.23 -8.65 7.64
CA ASP A 170 0.36 -7.50 8.54
C ASP A 170 -0.64 -7.66 9.70
N ILE A 171 -0.39 -8.67 10.52
CA ILE A 171 -1.21 -9.05 11.67
C ILE A 171 -0.35 -9.27 12.92
N PRO A 172 -0.92 -9.22 14.13
CA PRO A 172 -0.14 -9.35 15.37
C PRO A 172 0.58 -10.68 15.54
N ASP A 173 0.05 -11.76 14.97
CA ASP A 173 0.47 -13.14 15.19
C ASP A 173 0.63 -13.95 13.88
N PRO A 174 1.52 -13.49 12.95
CA PRO A 174 1.66 -14.10 11.63
C PRO A 174 2.09 -15.58 11.67
N TRP A 175 2.79 -16.02 12.73
CA TRP A 175 3.19 -17.41 12.91
C TRP A 175 2.01 -18.40 12.94
N ASN A 176 0.82 -17.96 13.35
CA ASN A 176 -0.40 -18.80 13.37
C ASN A 176 -1.01 -19.00 11.96
N VAL A 177 -0.47 -18.35 10.93
CA VAL A 177 -0.98 -18.40 9.55
C VAL A 177 -0.01 -19.14 8.62
N ILE A 178 1.20 -19.45 9.05
CA ILE A 178 2.28 -20.00 8.19
C ILE A 178 1.85 -21.29 7.48
N GLU A 179 1.19 -22.23 8.17
CA GLU A 179 0.70 -23.46 7.57
C GLU A 179 -0.41 -23.20 6.54
N HIS A 180 -1.33 -22.29 6.86
CA HIS A 180 -2.38 -21.89 5.92
C HIS A 180 -1.81 -21.19 4.68
N ALA A 181 -0.79 -20.34 4.87
CA ALA A 181 -0.08 -19.69 3.77
C ALA A 181 0.66 -20.72 2.90
N TRP A 182 1.33 -21.71 3.50
CA TRP A 182 1.98 -22.77 2.74
C TRP A 182 0.96 -23.53 1.88
N ASN A 183 -0.20 -23.87 2.44
CA ASN A 183 -1.27 -24.58 1.73
C ASN A 183 -1.90 -23.75 0.59
N ALA A 184 -1.90 -22.43 0.70
CA ALA A 184 -2.47 -21.51 -0.28
C ALA A 184 -1.52 -21.15 -1.41
N LEU A 185 -0.22 -21.05 -1.13
CA LEU A 185 0.80 -20.66 -2.10
C LEU A 185 0.98 -21.72 -3.20
N LYS A 186 1.21 -21.28 -4.42
CA LYS A 186 1.77 -22.12 -5.49
C LYS A 186 3.23 -22.52 -5.16
N ILE A 187 3.75 -23.56 -5.78
CA ILE A 187 5.17 -23.90 -5.68
C ILE A 187 6.00 -22.73 -6.26
N GLY A 188 7.02 -22.33 -5.52
CA GLY A 188 7.84 -21.15 -5.81
C GLY A 188 7.18 -19.82 -5.39
N GLY A 189 5.92 -19.83 -4.94
CA GLY A 189 5.25 -18.67 -4.38
C GLY A 189 5.91 -18.19 -3.08
N SER A 190 5.66 -16.95 -2.71
CA SER A 190 6.38 -16.28 -1.63
C SER A 190 5.47 -15.85 -0.50
N ILE A 191 5.99 -15.86 0.73
CA ILE A 191 5.35 -15.23 1.89
C ILE A 191 6.17 -14.02 2.35
N ALA A 192 5.48 -12.96 2.78
CA ALA A 192 6.05 -11.82 3.48
C ALA A 192 5.30 -11.58 4.79
N CYS A 193 6.00 -11.43 5.90
CA CYS A 193 5.43 -11.08 7.19
C CYS A 193 6.02 -9.75 7.66
N TYR A 194 5.16 -8.76 7.95
CA TYR A 194 5.55 -7.50 8.56
C TYR A 194 5.40 -7.60 10.08
N SER A 195 6.47 -7.38 10.79
CA SER A 195 6.53 -7.55 12.25
C SER A 195 7.24 -6.36 12.91
N PRO A 196 6.56 -5.58 13.77
CA PRO A 196 7.20 -4.47 14.47
C PRO A 196 8.18 -4.92 15.57
N LEU A 197 8.12 -6.16 16.06
CA LEU A 197 8.91 -6.64 17.17
C LEU A 197 9.81 -7.83 16.76
N ILE A 198 11.04 -7.87 17.28
CA ILE A 198 12.00 -8.97 17.09
C ILE A 198 11.40 -10.31 17.56
N SER A 199 10.70 -10.32 18.69
CA SER A 199 10.06 -11.54 19.20
C SER A 199 9.01 -12.13 18.26
N GLN A 200 8.35 -11.30 17.45
CA GLN A 200 7.44 -11.75 16.40
C GLN A 200 8.22 -12.37 15.23
N VAL A 201 9.34 -11.73 14.84
CA VAL A 201 10.25 -12.27 13.82
C VAL A 201 10.74 -13.67 14.19
N GLU A 202 11.25 -13.83 15.42
CA GLU A 202 11.76 -15.12 15.91
C GLU A 202 10.70 -16.21 15.84
N ARG A 203 9.48 -15.94 16.31
CA ARG A 203 8.36 -16.89 16.24
C ARG A 203 8.01 -17.24 14.79
N THR A 204 7.90 -16.23 13.93
CA THR A 204 7.56 -16.42 12.50
C THR A 204 8.60 -17.28 11.80
N VAL A 205 9.89 -16.99 11.99
CA VAL A 205 10.99 -17.76 11.40
C VAL A 205 10.99 -19.21 11.89
N ASN A 206 10.72 -19.42 13.18
CA ASN A 206 10.65 -20.77 13.74
C ASN A 206 9.50 -21.59 13.15
N GLU A 207 8.33 -20.98 12.89
CA GLU A 207 7.24 -21.68 12.22
C GLU A 207 7.51 -21.92 10.73
N LEU A 208 8.12 -20.97 10.02
CA LEU A 208 8.55 -21.16 8.63
C LEU A 208 9.50 -22.35 8.46
N ARG A 209 10.43 -22.57 9.41
CA ARG A 209 11.39 -23.68 9.40
C ARG A 209 10.76 -25.06 9.60
N LYS A 210 9.52 -25.14 10.05
CA LYS A 210 8.82 -26.44 10.23
C LYS A 210 8.19 -26.95 8.94
N LEU A 211 8.11 -26.13 7.91
CA LEU A 211 7.49 -26.43 6.63
C LEU A 211 8.49 -26.26 5.49
N PRO A 212 8.23 -26.82 4.30
CA PRO A 212 9.12 -26.67 3.15
C PRO A 212 9.14 -25.23 2.60
N PHE A 213 9.75 -24.33 3.37
CA PHE A 213 10.14 -22.99 2.97
C PHE A 213 11.65 -22.86 2.91
N ILE A 214 12.15 -22.23 1.85
CA ILE A 214 13.55 -21.87 1.68
C ILE A 214 13.72 -20.36 1.54
N ASP A 215 14.95 -19.87 1.45
CA ASP A 215 15.29 -18.45 1.33
C ASP A 215 14.65 -17.61 2.46
N ILE A 216 14.63 -18.19 3.68
CA ILE A 216 14.11 -17.51 4.85
C ILE A 216 15.06 -16.39 5.24
N ARG A 217 14.62 -15.16 5.15
CA ARG A 217 15.43 -13.98 5.49
C ARG A 217 14.58 -12.87 6.07
N THR A 218 15.18 -12.09 6.95
CA THR A 218 14.53 -10.92 7.54
C THR A 218 15.36 -9.68 7.26
N ILE A 219 14.68 -8.61 6.87
CA ILE A 219 15.31 -7.31 6.63
C ILE A 219 14.59 -6.20 7.41
N GLU A 220 15.32 -5.14 7.67
CA GLU A 220 14.78 -3.84 8.06
C GLU A 220 15.21 -2.81 7.02
N THR A 221 14.30 -1.93 6.62
CA THR A 221 14.59 -0.87 5.65
C THR A 221 14.64 0.49 6.35
N LEU A 222 15.77 1.16 6.28
CA LEU A 222 15.94 2.53 6.75
C LEU A 222 15.96 3.47 5.54
N GLN A 223 15.14 4.53 5.60
CA GLN A 223 15.11 5.56 4.56
C GLN A 223 15.32 6.92 5.20
N ARG A 224 16.25 7.69 4.66
CA ARG A 224 16.54 9.04 5.10
C ARG A 224 16.52 10.00 3.93
N GLU A 225 15.72 11.05 4.04
CA GLU A 225 15.69 12.12 3.05
C GLU A 225 16.89 13.05 3.16
N MET A 226 17.29 13.64 2.05
CA MET A 226 18.32 14.66 1.99
C MET A 226 17.66 16.03 1.77
N ILE A 227 18.06 17.01 2.57
CA ILE A 227 17.66 18.40 2.40
C ILE A 227 18.73 19.09 1.58
N VAL A 228 18.37 19.54 0.37
CA VAL A 228 19.23 20.30 -0.52
C VAL A 228 18.83 21.76 -0.44
N SER A 229 19.74 22.64 -0.09
CA SER A 229 19.53 24.08 0.00
C SER A 229 20.65 24.86 -0.68
N LYS A 230 20.47 26.17 -0.81
CA LYS A 230 21.51 27.08 -1.34
C LYS A 230 22.79 27.10 -0.48
N HIS A 231 22.67 26.72 0.80
CA HIS A 231 23.76 26.76 1.79
C HIS A 231 24.43 25.39 1.98
N GLY A 232 24.03 24.37 1.24
CA GLY A 232 24.58 23.03 1.32
C GLY A 232 23.52 21.95 1.39
N THR A 233 23.98 20.70 1.35
CA THR A 233 23.17 19.49 1.41
C THR A 233 23.45 18.74 2.70
N ARG A 234 22.41 18.30 3.38
CA ARG A 234 22.52 17.49 4.60
C ARG A 234 21.40 16.46 4.69
N PRO A 235 21.58 15.38 5.45
CA PRO A 235 20.49 14.48 5.81
C PRO A 235 19.40 15.23 6.59
N SER A 236 18.13 14.82 6.38
CA SER A 236 17.03 15.26 7.23
C SER A 236 17.24 14.83 8.67
N PHE A 237 16.81 15.64 9.62
CA PHE A 237 16.71 15.22 11.02
C PHE A 237 15.46 14.38 11.28
N ASP A 238 14.43 14.52 10.42
CA ASP A 238 13.21 13.75 10.50
C ASP A 238 13.43 12.38 9.83
N MET A 239 13.76 11.39 10.63
CA MET A 239 13.91 10.01 10.21
C MET A 239 13.17 9.10 11.18
N LEU A 240 12.32 8.21 10.65
CA LEU A 240 11.78 7.10 11.44
C LEU A 240 12.89 6.07 11.64
N GLY A 241 13.33 5.90 12.87
CA GLY A 241 14.39 4.95 13.23
C GLY A 241 13.97 3.50 13.15
N HIS A 242 12.67 3.23 13.20
CA HIS A 242 12.10 1.89 13.06
C HIS A 242 10.65 1.98 12.55
N THR A 243 10.26 1.03 11.70
CA THR A 243 8.87 0.83 11.27
C THR A 243 8.42 -0.59 11.50
N GLY A 244 9.22 -1.56 11.11
CA GLY A 244 9.00 -2.98 11.24
C GLY A 244 10.04 -3.78 10.46
N TYR A 245 10.10 -5.05 10.76
CA TYR A 245 10.91 -6.05 10.06
C TYR A 245 10.06 -6.76 9.02
N LEU A 246 10.66 -7.08 7.88
CA LEU A 246 10.05 -7.88 6.83
C LEU A 246 10.74 -9.25 6.76
N THR A 247 10.00 -10.29 7.05
CA THR A 247 10.47 -11.68 6.92
C THR A 247 9.89 -12.28 5.65
N PHE A 248 10.75 -12.84 4.81
CA PHE A 248 10.40 -13.48 3.54
C PHE A 248 10.75 -14.96 3.56
N ALA A 249 10.02 -15.76 2.80
CA ALA A 249 10.35 -17.14 2.48
C ALA A 249 9.67 -17.57 1.17
N ARG A 250 10.16 -18.67 0.56
CA ARG A 250 9.61 -19.24 -0.67
C ARG A 250 9.20 -20.68 -0.46
N LYS A 251 7.99 -21.04 -0.92
CA LYS A 251 7.47 -22.41 -0.86
C LYS A 251 8.18 -23.31 -1.83
N VAL A 252 8.58 -24.50 -1.34
CA VAL A 252 9.08 -25.62 -2.14
C VAL A 252 8.31 -26.89 -1.82
N LEU A 253 8.53 -27.97 -2.57
CA LEU A 253 7.87 -29.26 -2.34
C LEU A 253 8.45 -29.98 -1.13
N GLU A 254 9.78 -29.96 -0.99
CA GLU A 254 10.53 -30.68 0.04
C GLU A 254 11.82 -29.93 0.38
N ILE A 255 12.40 -30.22 1.54
CA ILE A 255 13.68 -29.66 2.02
C ILE A 255 14.70 -30.82 2.09
#